data_30d881f8f57cad46589065584486005c
#
_entry.id   30d881f8f57cad46589065584486005c
#
_cell.length_a   1.000
_cell.length_b   1.000
_cell.length_c   1.000
_cell.angle_alpha   90.00
_cell.angle_beta   90.00
_cell.angle_gamma   90.00
#
_symmetry.space_group_name_H-M   'P 1'
#
loop_
_entity.id
_entity.type
_entity.pdbx_description
1 polymer ?
#
loop_
_entity_poly.entity_id
_entity_poly.type
_entity_poly.pdbx_seq_one_letter_code
_entity_poly.pdbx_strand_id
1 'polypeptide(L)'
;MAPKSWRASRTLVYALIAATTLLGFTHNAKAANWNVTLIEQVNNPKLDRQRLERAYLGHPLGGAGEAITMALDDAQFELEAAKTTITLKQEQVITVEAAKTVAQKAEKAGAPILLINLPGAWTAAVATAVKIPVINIGSSDDNLRESDCLTNMYHVLPSERMRTDALAQALMTRKWSQVLLLVGAMPEDIKRSQTAQASMKRYGLKIVTTKPFKLSTDPRERSLANLQLLTANSSYDVVWVVDSDSEFARSLPYNTALARPVVGDAGMVSLAWEVHFDRFGAPQVTRRFTKAAKRPMTDVDWAAWMAGKVVVAAAIASPRSDPVSIAKALINASLDGSKGVPLQFRPWDRQLRQSMLLTDGQGVLGAMPMEGILHPKNILDTLGADEGEKLCKFKP
;
A
#
# COMPACT_ATOMS: atom_id res chain seq x y z
N MET A 1 -26.13 90.87 -23.61
CA MET A 1 -25.72 91.43 -22.31
C MET A 1 -24.57 90.63 -21.79
N ALA A 2 -23.41 91.20 -21.83
CA ALA A 2 -22.15 90.75 -21.22
C ALA A 2 -22.21 91.19 -19.74
N PRO A 3 -21.13 91.00 -18.96
CA PRO A 3 -20.18 89.87 -18.75
C PRO A 3 -19.98 89.61 -17.21
N LYS A 4 -19.15 88.71 -16.82
CA LYS A 4 -18.12 88.95 -15.77
C LYS A 4 -17.11 87.90 -15.68
N SER A 5 -15.91 88.29 -15.94
CA SER A 5 -14.63 87.68 -15.67
C SER A 5 -14.44 87.41 -14.19
N TRP A 6 -13.81 86.32 -13.79
CA TRP A 6 -12.98 86.34 -12.58
C TRP A 6 -11.71 85.48 -12.76
N ARG A 7 -10.70 86.10 -12.20
CA ARG A 7 -9.28 85.86 -12.41
C ARG A 7 -8.74 84.62 -11.70
N ALA A 8 -7.65 84.16 -12.26
CA ALA A 8 -6.77 83.12 -11.83
C ALA A 8 -6.26 83.33 -10.40
N SER A 9 -6.04 82.24 -9.73
CA SER A 9 -5.05 82.18 -8.67
C SER A 9 -4.21 80.88 -8.90
N ARG A 10 -2.94 81.10 -9.26
CA ARG A 10 -1.93 80.08 -9.37
C ARG A 10 -1.52 79.63 -7.94
N THR A 11 -1.74 78.40 -7.58
CA THR A 11 -1.11 77.78 -6.46
C THR A 11 -0.33 76.55 -7.00
N LEU A 12 1.00 76.71 -6.99
CA LEU A 12 1.93 75.62 -7.25
C LEU A 12 1.80 74.61 -6.09
N VAL A 13 1.30 73.42 -6.40
CA VAL A 13 1.41 72.28 -5.50
C VAL A 13 2.55 71.38 -6.00
N TYR A 14 3.66 71.38 -5.29
CA TYR A 14 4.77 70.43 -5.49
C TYR A 14 4.25 69.04 -5.17
N ALA A 15 4.05 68.22 -6.17
CA ALA A 15 3.87 66.80 -6.01
C ALA A 15 5.20 66.15 -5.69
N LEU A 16 5.43 65.85 -4.41
CA LEU A 16 6.48 64.93 -3.97
C LEU A 16 6.13 63.51 -4.48
N ILE A 17 6.79 63.07 -5.52
CA ILE A 17 6.76 61.67 -5.95
C ILE A 17 7.63 60.91 -4.97
N ALA A 18 7.01 60.30 -3.96
CA ALA A 18 7.62 59.27 -3.11
C ALA A 18 7.77 58.01 -3.97
N ALA A 19 8.95 57.81 -4.52
CA ALA A 19 9.34 56.52 -5.13
C ALA A 19 9.46 55.48 -3.99
N THR A 20 8.39 54.80 -3.65
CA THR A 20 8.43 53.58 -2.88
C THR A 20 9.07 52.47 -3.72
N THR A 21 10.39 52.33 -3.58
CA THR A 21 11.09 51.12 -4.01
C THR A 21 10.46 49.93 -3.33
N LEU A 22 9.57 49.23 -4.01
CA LEU A 22 9.17 47.85 -3.68
C LEU A 22 10.44 47.00 -3.83
N LEU A 23 11.19 46.84 -2.76
CA LEU A 23 12.14 45.76 -2.59
C LEU A 23 11.30 44.46 -2.59
N GLY A 24 11.05 43.93 -3.78
CA GLY A 24 10.57 42.58 -3.94
C GLY A 24 11.60 41.64 -3.33
N PHE A 25 11.34 41.15 -2.12
CA PHE A 25 12.03 39.99 -1.61
C PHE A 25 11.67 38.83 -2.53
N THR A 26 12.41 38.68 -3.61
CA THR A 26 12.47 37.43 -4.33
C THR A 26 13.07 36.43 -3.37
N HIS A 27 12.23 35.70 -2.65
CA HIS A 27 12.65 34.48 -2.00
C HIS A 27 13.14 33.58 -3.14
N ASN A 28 14.44 33.59 -3.38
CA ASN A 28 15.09 32.56 -4.17
C ASN A 28 14.86 31.25 -3.42
N ALA A 29 13.75 30.59 -3.70
CA ALA A 29 13.52 29.24 -3.22
C ALA A 29 14.66 28.39 -3.78
N LYS A 30 15.59 28.04 -2.91
CA LYS A 30 16.72 27.18 -3.24
C LYS A 30 16.14 25.87 -3.74
N ALA A 31 16.60 25.39 -4.89
CA ALA A 31 16.18 24.11 -5.43
C ALA A 31 16.37 23.01 -4.36
N ALA A 32 15.32 22.25 -4.09
CA ALA A 32 15.36 21.17 -3.12
C ALA A 32 15.79 19.87 -3.81
N ASN A 33 16.81 19.21 -3.27
CA ASN A 33 17.24 17.90 -3.76
C ASN A 33 16.91 16.83 -2.72
N TRP A 34 16.05 15.90 -3.10
CA TRP A 34 15.63 14.78 -2.28
C TRP A 34 16.34 13.50 -2.72
N ASN A 35 17.24 12.99 -1.88
CA ASN A 35 17.87 11.69 -2.09
C ASN A 35 17.08 10.63 -1.33
N VAL A 36 16.24 9.89 -2.02
CA VAL A 36 15.38 8.85 -1.45
C VAL A 36 16.04 7.50 -1.64
N THR A 37 16.08 6.67 -0.61
CA THR A 37 16.69 5.35 -0.69
C THR A 37 15.60 4.28 -0.60
N LEU A 38 15.54 3.39 -1.58
CA LEU A 38 14.79 2.14 -1.57
C LEU A 38 15.70 1.02 -1.06
N ILE A 39 15.25 0.27 -0.06
CA ILE A 39 15.95 -0.88 0.50
C ILE A 39 15.13 -2.14 0.22
N GLU A 40 15.72 -3.11 -0.47
CA GLU A 40 15.09 -4.36 -0.85
C GLU A 40 15.93 -5.57 -0.41
N GLN A 41 15.26 -6.67 -0.12
CA GLN A 41 15.95 -7.93 0.20
C GLN A 41 16.42 -8.62 -1.08
N VAL A 42 17.72 -9.00 -1.13
CA VAL A 42 18.24 -9.92 -2.15
C VAL A 42 17.58 -11.29 -1.97
N ASN A 43 17.28 -11.96 -3.06
CA ASN A 43 16.61 -13.27 -3.05
C ASN A 43 15.30 -13.26 -2.25
N ASN A 44 14.54 -12.18 -2.37
CA ASN A 44 13.23 -12.09 -1.76
C ASN A 44 12.36 -13.27 -2.25
N PRO A 45 11.85 -14.14 -1.34
CA PRO A 45 11.02 -15.28 -1.73
C PRO A 45 9.78 -14.90 -2.53
N LYS A 46 9.28 -13.66 -2.38
CA LYS A 46 8.17 -13.13 -3.17
C LYS A 46 8.54 -12.88 -4.64
N LEU A 47 9.85 -12.76 -4.94
CA LEU A 47 10.41 -12.61 -6.28
C LEU A 47 11.05 -13.89 -6.78
N ASP A 48 10.87 -15.01 -6.09
CA ASP A 48 11.34 -16.32 -6.54
C ASP A 48 10.81 -16.63 -7.94
N ARG A 49 11.72 -16.99 -8.85
CA ARG A 49 11.39 -17.21 -10.27
C ARG A 49 10.30 -18.26 -10.45
N GLN A 50 10.39 -19.38 -9.74
CA GLN A 50 9.40 -20.46 -9.87
C GLN A 50 8.01 -20.00 -9.39
N ARG A 51 7.97 -19.18 -8.36
CA ARG A 51 6.76 -18.61 -7.81
C ARG A 51 6.12 -17.60 -8.76
N LEU A 52 6.93 -16.73 -9.36
CA LEU A 52 6.46 -15.74 -10.33
C LEU A 52 6.07 -16.38 -11.67
N GLU A 53 6.81 -17.38 -12.14
CA GLU A 53 6.44 -18.11 -13.36
C GLU A 53 5.12 -18.88 -13.20
N ARG A 54 4.77 -19.32 -11.99
CA ARG A 54 3.45 -19.89 -11.70
C ARG A 54 2.33 -18.86 -11.75
N ALA A 55 2.62 -17.63 -11.33
CA ALA A 55 1.65 -16.52 -11.37
C ALA A 55 1.61 -15.82 -12.74
N TYR A 56 2.78 -15.64 -13.37
CA TYR A 56 2.96 -14.85 -14.59
C TYR A 56 3.94 -15.52 -15.54
N LEU A 57 3.50 -16.57 -16.22
CA LEU A 57 4.34 -17.34 -17.16
C LEU A 57 5.02 -16.44 -18.20
N GLY A 58 6.33 -16.61 -18.35
CA GLY A 58 7.12 -15.90 -19.36
C GLY A 58 7.39 -14.41 -19.07
N HIS A 59 7.00 -13.90 -17.91
CA HIS A 59 7.28 -12.52 -17.53
C HIS A 59 8.59 -12.38 -16.74
N PRO A 60 9.35 -11.28 -16.94
CA PRO A 60 10.57 -11.05 -16.17
C PRO A 60 10.30 -10.80 -14.70
N LEU A 61 11.28 -11.06 -13.87
CA LEU A 61 11.28 -10.64 -12.47
C LEU A 61 11.44 -9.12 -12.40
N GLY A 62 10.90 -8.50 -11.36
CA GLY A 62 11.02 -7.07 -11.14
C GLY A 62 10.97 -6.70 -9.68
N GLY A 63 11.64 -5.60 -9.34
CA GLY A 63 11.62 -4.99 -8.02
C GLY A 63 10.64 -3.82 -7.93
N ALA A 64 10.55 -3.23 -6.74
CA ALA A 64 9.69 -2.07 -6.50
C ALA A 64 10.20 -0.79 -7.19
N GLY A 65 11.49 -0.73 -7.53
CA GLY A 65 12.12 0.45 -8.12
C GLY A 65 11.48 0.91 -9.43
N GLU A 66 11.02 -0.02 -10.28
CA GLU A 66 10.37 0.29 -11.57
C GLU A 66 9.08 1.09 -11.37
N ALA A 67 8.26 0.69 -10.41
CA ALA A 67 7.00 1.36 -10.13
C ALA A 67 7.22 2.73 -9.45
N ILE A 68 8.21 2.84 -8.56
CA ILE A 68 8.58 4.12 -7.94
C ILE A 68 9.09 5.08 -9.01
N THR A 69 9.99 4.64 -9.90
CA THR A 69 10.51 5.46 -10.99
C THR A 69 9.37 5.97 -11.88
N MET A 70 8.42 5.11 -12.25
CA MET A 70 7.25 5.52 -13.01
C MET A 70 6.45 6.64 -12.31
N ALA A 71 6.31 6.57 -10.98
CA ALA A 71 5.60 7.63 -10.24
C ALA A 71 6.38 8.95 -10.23
N LEU A 72 7.71 8.91 -10.17
CA LEU A 72 8.56 10.11 -10.25
C LEU A 72 8.53 10.73 -11.64
N ASP A 73 8.58 9.92 -12.69
CA ASP A 73 8.49 10.37 -14.09
C ASP A 73 7.10 10.98 -14.38
N ASP A 74 6.04 10.38 -13.84
CA ASP A 74 4.67 10.92 -13.97
C ASP A 74 4.54 12.34 -13.36
N ALA A 75 5.31 12.65 -12.33
CA ALA A 75 5.26 13.91 -11.58
C ALA A 75 6.33 14.93 -12.01
N GLN A 76 7.06 14.70 -13.12
CA GLN A 76 8.18 15.54 -13.53
C GLN A 76 7.80 17.02 -13.62
N PHE A 77 6.68 17.36 -14.26
CA PHE A 77 6.24 18.75 -14.41
C PHE A 77 5.90 19.43 -13.10
N GLU A 78 5.29 18.69 -12.16
CA GLU A 78 4.92 19.19 -10.83
C GLU A 78 6.18 19.44 -9.99
N LEU A 79 7.16 18.54 -10.09
CA LEU A 79 8.47 18.68 -9.43
C LEU A 79 9.27 19.84 -9.99
N GLU A 80 9.30 20.02 -11.31
CA GLU A 80 9.95 21.17 -11.97
C GLU A 80 9.30 22.50 -11.53
N ALA A 81 7.97 22.56 -11.50
CA ALA A 81 7.24 23.74 -11.02
C ALA A 81 7.55 24.04 -9.54
N ALA A 82 7.74 23.02 -8.72
CA ALA A 82 8.13 23.13 -7.31
C ALA A 82 9.64 23.36 -7.11
N LYS A 83 10.44 23.43 -8.19
CA LYS A 83 11.92 23.51 -8.15
C LYS A 83 12.52 22.41 -7.27
N THR A 84 11.98 21.21 -7.31
CA THR A 84 12.39 20.07 -6.52
C THR A 84 12.87 18.95 -7.43
N THR A 85 13.97 18.31 -7.06
CA THR A 85 14.49 17.13 -7.76
C THR A 85 14.50 15.96 -6.79
N ILE A 86 14.05 14.79 -7.24
CA ILE A 86 14.07 13.55 -6.47
C ILE A 86 15.01 12.56 -7.17
N THR A 87 15.98 12.05 -6.44
CA THR A 87 16.89 10.98 -6.89
C THR A 87 16.59 9.72 -6.11
N LEU A 88 16.23 8.64 -6.79
CA LEU A 88 16.02 7.33 -6.20
C LEU A 88 17.32 6.52 -6.20
N LYS A 89 17.80 6.15 -5.02
CA LYS A 89 18.88 5.19 -4.84
C LYS A 89 18.30 3.85 -4.44
N GLN A 90 18.72 2.78 -5.11
CA GLN A 90 18.28 1.42 -4.79
C GLN A 90 19.42 0.65 -4.13
N GLU A 91 19.12 0.04 -3.00
CA GLU A 91 20.08 -0.76 -2.19
C GLU A 91 19.48 -2.12 -1.93
N GLN A 92 20.25 -3.15 -2.23
CA GLN A 92 19.88 -4.54 -1.98
C GLN A 92 20.66 -5.09 -0.79
N VAL A 93 19.97 -5.77 0.12
CA VAL A 93 20.53 -6.24 1.39
C VAL A 93 20.22 -7.74 1.60
N ILE A 94 21.17 -8.45 2.25
CA ILE A 94 21.05 -9.89 2.51
C ILE A 94 20.78 -10.22 3.98
N THR A 95 20.92 -9.24 4.89
CA THR A 95 20.66 -9.39 6.33
C THR A 95 19.95 -8.17 6.89
N VAL A 96 19.32 -8.33 8.04
CA VAL A 96 18.67 -7.22 8.74
C VAL A 96 19.68 -6.17 9.23
N GLU A 97 20.87 -6.60 9.63
CA GLU A 97 21.95 -5.70 10.05
C GLU A 97 22.45 -4.83 8.91
N ALA A 98 22.58 -5.41 7.70
CA ALA A 98 22.91 -4.66 6.50
C ALA A 98 21.80 -3.64 6.18
N ALA A 99 20.52 -4.02 6.29
CA ALA A 99 19.39 -3.12 6.07
C ALA A 99 19.42 -1.91 7.04
N LYS A 100 19.65 -2.16 8.33
CA LYS A 100 19.80 -1.11 9.35
C LYS A 100 20.99 -0.19 9.03
N THR A 101 22.13 -0.75 8.67
CA THR A 101 23.33 0.01 8.33
C THR A 101 23.09 0.92 7.12
N VAL A 102 22.45 0.42 6.07
CA VAL A 102 22.10 1.19 4.88
C VAL A 102 21.12 2.33 5.26
N ALA A 103 20.10 2.04 6.06
CA ALA A 103 19.11 3.02 6.50
C ALA A 103 19.77 4.16 7.31
N GLN A 104 20.62 3.83 8.29
CA GLN A 104 21.34 4.81 9.09
C GLN A 104 22.32 5.63 8.27
N LYS A 105 22.99 5.01 7.27
CA LYS A 105 23.86 5.73 6.34
C LYS A 105 23.08 6.71 5.47
N ALA A 106 21.92 6.31 4.98
CA ALA A 106 21.03 7.18 4.20
C ALA A 106 20.55 8.37 5.06
N GLU A 107 20.08 8.13 6.28
CA GLU A 107 19.68 9.19 7.22
C GLU A 107 20.83 10.17 7.50
N LYS A 108 22.04 9.68 7.81
CA LYS A 108 23.23 10.52 8.02
C LYS A 108 23.63 11.32 6.77
N ALA A 109 23.34 10.81 5.59
CA ALA A 109 23.54 11.50 4.31
C ALA A 109 22.43 12.52 4.00
N GLY A 110 21.45 12.70 4.89
CA GLY A 110 20.35 13.66 4.75
C GLY A 110 19.18 13.16 3.91
N ALA A 111 19.00 11.85 3.78
CA ALA A 111 17.80 11.30 3.13
C ALA A 111 16.55 11.75 3.90
N PRO A 112 15.53 12.32 3.25
CA PRO A 112 14.33 12.80 3.92
C PRO A 112 13.32 11.68 4.22
N ILE A 113 13.32 10.61 3.43
CA ILE A 113 12.42 9.46 3.52
C ILE A 113 13.17 8.20 3.08
N LEU A 114 12.82 7.06 3.69
CA LEU A 114 13.21 5.73 3.23
C LEU A 114 12.00 4.97 2.68
N LEU A 115 12.21 4.25 1.61
CA LEU A 115 11.26 3.28 1.06
C LEU A 115 11.80 1.88 1.33
N ILE A 116 10.96 0.99 1.86
CA ILE A 116 11.43 -0.35 2.23
C ILE A 116 10.50 -1.45 1.71
N ASN A 117 11.10 -2.40 1.02
CA ASN A 117 10.47 -3.62 0.53
C ASN A 117 11.13 -4.83 1.22
N LEU A 118 10.80 -4.99 2.50
CA LEU A 118 11.44 -5.94 3.41
C LEU A 118 10.38 -6.78 4.16
N PRO A 119 10.74 -7.95 4.69
CA PRO A 119 9.90 -8.71 5.62
C PRO A 119 9.54 -7.90 6.88
N GLY A 120 8.42 -8.24 7.54
CA GLY A 120 7.90 -7.46 8.67
C GLY A 120 8.89 -7.23 9.80
N ALA A 121 9.61 -8.26 10.24
CA ALA A 121 10.61 -8.15 11.30
C ALA A 121 11.79 -7.21 10.90
N TRP A 122 12.21 -7.25 9.63
CA TRP A 122 13.26 -6.36 9.12
C TRP A 122 12.76 -4.93 8.99
N THR A 123 11.49 -4.77 8.55
CA THR A 123 10.81 -3.48 8.47
C THR A 123 10.79 -2.79 9.83
N ALA A 124 10.37 -3.50 10.89
CA ALA A 124 10.38 -2.97 12.25
C ALA A 124 11.80 -2.59 12.72
N ALA A 125 12.78 -3.46 12.47
CA ALA A 125 14.16 -3.24 12.87
C ALA A 125 14.78 -2.01 12.17
N VAL A 126 14.51 -1.81 10.87
CA VAL A 126 14.96 -0.63 10.11
C VAL A 126 14.29 0.63 10.63
N ALA A 127 12.98 0.63 10.79
CA ALA A 127 12.24 1.80 11.25
C ALA A 127 12.63 2.23 12.67
N THR A 128 12.96 1.27 13.55
CA THR A 128 13.49 1.56 14.90
C THR A 128 14.92 2.15 14.87
N ALA A 129 15.69 1.83 13.83
CA ALA A 129 17.10 2.26 13.73
C ALA A 129 17.28 3.69 13.20
N VAL A 130 16.22 4.34 12.71
CA VAL A 130 16.23 5.70 12.11
C VAL A 130 15.08 6.55 12.65
N LYS A 131 15.20 7.87 12.50
CA LYS A 131 14.16 8.84 12.93
C LYS A 131 13.37 9.41 11.76
N ILE A 132 13.91 9.36 10.56
CA ILE A 132 13.23 9.83 9.34
C ILE A 132 12.04 8.93 9.00
N PRO A 133 11.03 9.43 8.27
CA PRO A 133 9.92 8.63 7.81
C PRO A 133 10.34 7.42 6.99
N VAL A 134 9.74 6.29 7.26
CA VAL A 134 9.93 5.01 6.58
C VAL A 134 8.62 4.58 5.95
N ILE A 135 8.59 4.41 4.64
CA ILE A 135 7.41 3.97 3.89
C ILE A 135 7.53 2.46 3.62
N ASN A 136 6.68 1.69 4.25
CA ASN A 136 6.59 0.25 4.07
C ASN A 136 5.75 -0.10 2.84
N ILE A 137 6.37 -0.76 1.87
CA ILE A 137 5.77 -1.26 0.63
C ILE A 137 5.84 -2.79 0.52
N GLY A 138 6.54 -3.47 1.42
CA GLY A 138 6.85 -4.91 1.32
C GLY A 138 6.10 -5.81 2.29
N SER A 139 5.66 -5.30 3.44
CA SER A 139 5.05 -6.12 4.49
C SER A 139 3.61 -5.76 4.80
N SER A 140 2.74 -6.78 4.74
CA SER A 140 1.33 -6.72 5.17
C SER A 140 1.13 -7.09 6.65
N ASP A 141 2.20 -7.29 7.41
CA ASP A 141 2.15 -7.75 8.81
C ASP A 141 1.34 -6.79 9.69
N ASP A 142 0.26 -7.29 10.29
CA ASP A 142 -0.64 -6.50 11.14
C ASP A 142 0.08 -5.93 12.36
N ASN A 143 1.05 -6.66 12.94
CA ASN A 143 1.78 -6.19 14.12
C ASN A 143 2.45 -4.82 13.91
N LEU A 144 2.90 -4.53 12.67
CA LEU A 144 3.50 -3.24 12.33
C LEU A 144 2.53 -2.05 12.44
N ARG A 145 1.23 -2.32 12.44
CA ARG A 145 0.13 -1.34 12.56
C ARG A 145 -0.55 -1.40 13.93
N GLU A 146 -0.18 -2.38 14.73
CA GLU A 146 -0.78 -2.69 16.04
C GLU A 146 0.29 -2.62 17.14
N SER A 147 0.75 -3.76 17.65
CA SER A 147 1.67 -3.84 18.80
C SER A 147 3.06 -3.23 18.56
N ASP A 148 3.55 -3.25 17.33
CA ASP A 148 4.88 -2.81 16.94
C ASP A 148 4.87 -1.53 16.09
N CYS A 149 3.79 -0.75 16.18
CA CYS A 149 3.64 0.49 15.45
C CYS A 149 4.65 1.57 15.93
N LEU A 150 5.21 2.31 14.98
CA LEU A 150 6.20 3.36 15.20
C LEU A 150 5.70 4.68 14.63
N THR A 151 6.07 5.80 15.27
CA THR A 151 5.65 7.15 14.85
C THR A 151 6.15 7.54 13.46
N ASN A 152 7.30 7.02 13.05
CA ASN A 152 7.95 7.30 11.77
C ASN A 152 7.63 6.30 10.66
N MET A 153 6.81 5.27 10.92
CA MET A 153 6.50 4.22 9.94
C MET A 153 5.13 4.42 9.29
N TYR A 154 5.09 4.45 7.97
CA TYR A 154 3.90 4.61 7.15
C TYR A 154 3.72 3.39 6.24
N HIS A 155 2.48 2.93 6.04
CA HIS A 155 2.19 1.68 5.34
C HIS A 155 1.36 1.95 4.10
N VAL A 156 1.89 1.67 2.91
CA VAL A 156 1.15 1.78 1.65
C VAL A 156 0.51 0.44 1.27
N LEU A 157 1.26 -0.67 1.44
CA LEU A 157 0.69 -1.99 1.24
C LEU A 157 -0.42 -2.25 2.29
N PRO A 158 -1.58 -2.79 1.91
CA PRO A 158 -2.62 -3.13 2.88
C PRO A 158 -2.16 -4.18 3.88
N SER A 159 -2.70 -4.11 5.09
CA SER A 159 -2.48 -5.14 6.11
C SER A 159 -3.16 -6.46 5.72
N GLU A 160 -2.73 -7.56 6.33
CA GLU A 160 -3.39 -8.86 6.16
C GLU A 160 -4.85 -8.80 6.63
N ARG A 161 -5.10 -8.08 7.73
CA ARG A 161 -6.45 -7.85 8.24
C ARG A 161 -7.35 -7.11 7.24
N MET A 162 -6.82 -6.09 6.52
CA MET A 162 -7.60 -5.43 5.47
C MET A 162 -8.01 -6.39 4.36
N ARG A 163 -7.13 -7.32 3.97
CA ARG A 163 -7.39 -8.35 2.95
C ARG A 163 -8.45 -9.34 3.42
N THR A 164 -8.29 -9.86 4.63
CA THR A 164 -9.22 -10.85 5.18
C THR A 164 -10.57 -10.23 5.53
N ASP A 165 -10.62 -8.99 6.02
CA ASP A 165 -11.87 -8.24 6.25
C ASP A 165 -12.64 -8.04 4.93
N ALA A 166 -11.94 -7.69 3.85
CA ALA A 166 -12.56 -7.52 2.53
C ALA A 166 -13.21 -8.83 2.02
N LEU A 167 -12.50 -9.95 2.17
CA LEU A 167 -13.05 -11.27 1.82
C LEU A 167 -14.22 -11.64 2.71
N ALA A 168 -14.09 -11.49 4.04
CA ALA A 168 -15.15 -11.84 4.98
C ALA A 168 -16.42 -11.02 4.75
N GLN A 169 -16.29 -9.71 4.49
CA GLN A 169 -17.41 -8.84 4.13
C GLN A 169 -18.08 -9.33 2.83
N ALA A 170 -17.29 -9.69 1.82
CA ALA A 170 -17.79 -10.19 0.55
C ALA A 170 -18.56 -11.52 0.70
N LEU A 171 -18.11 -12.42 1.56
CA LEU A 171 -18.79 -13.68 1.86
C LEU A 171 -20.11 -13.43 2.58
N MET A 172 -20.11 -12.55 3.57
CA MET A 172 -21.29 -12.18 4.33
C MET A 172 -22.39 -11.61 3.41
N THR A 173 -22.06 -10.69 2.51
CA THR A 173 -23.01 -10.11 1.55
C THR A 173 -23.58 -11.13 0.57
N ARG A 174 -22.81 -12.17 0.24
CA ARG A 174 -23.25 -13.29 -0.61
C ARG A 174 -23.99 -14.38 0.16
N LYS A 175 -24.12 -14.23 1.49
CA LYS A 175 -24.72 -15.25 2.37
C LYS A 175 -23.96 -16.59 2.37
N TRP A 176 -22.67 -16.58 2.06
CA TRP A 176 -21.77 -17.72 2.17
C TRP A 176 -21.16 -17.73 3.58
N SER A 177 -21.95 -18.13 4.54
CA SER A 177 -21.63 -17.93 5.97
C SER A 177 -20.94 -19.10 6.64
N GLN A 178 -20.98 -20.30 6.02
CA GLN A 178 -20.36 -21.51 6.54
C GLN A 178 -19.03 -21.79 5.85
N VAL A 179 -17.94 -21.70 6.58
CA VAL A 179 -16.57 -21.74 6.07
C VAL A 179 -15.88 -23.05 6.42
N LEU A 180 -15.38 -23.77 5.41
CA LEU A 180 -14.31 -24.77 5.57
C LEU A 180 -12.97 -24.05 5.49
N LEU A 181 -12.20 -24.05 6.58
CA LEU A 181 -10.89 -23.41 6.64
C LEU A 181 -9.78 -24.44 6.43
N LEU A 182 -8.98 -24.25 5.37
CA LEU A 182 -7.77 -25.03 5.09
C LEU A 182 -6.53 -24.20 5.42
N VAL A 183 -5.61 -24.76 6.20
CA VAL A 183 -4.43 -24.04 6.71
C VAL A 183 -3.17 -24.82 6.40
N GLY A 184 -2.21 -24.17 5.75
CA GLY A 184 -0.88 -24.71 5.51
C GLY A 184 -0.09 -24.91 6.79
N ALA A 185 1.00 -25.67 6.67
CA ALA A 185 1.81 -26.05 7.82
C ALA A 185 2.91 -25.04 8.18
N MET A 186 3.11 -23.99 7.39
CA MET A 186 4.14 -22.98 7.65
C MET A 186 3.76 -22.07 8.81
N PRO A 187 4.73 -21.59 9.61
CA PRO A 187 4.42 -20.65 10.71
C PRO A 187 3.67 -19.38 10.24
N GLU A 188 3.95 -18.89 9.03
CA GLU A 188 3.25 -17.77 8.42
C GLU A 188 1.78 -18.10 8.13
N ASP A 189 1.48 -19.31 7.64
CA ASP A 189 0.11 -19.76 7.40
C ASP A 189 -0.70 -19.79 8.68
N ILE A 190 -0.11 -20.32 9.76
CA ILE A 190 -0.74 -20.37 11.08
C ILE A 190 -1.07 -18.95 11.55
N LYS A 191 -0.13 -18.01 11.46
CA LYS A 191 -0.33 -16.61 11.85
C LYS A 191 -1.43 -15.96 10.99
N ARG A 192 -1.38 -16.09 9.68
CA ARG A 192 -2.37 -15.52 8.75
C ARG A 192 -3.76 -16.14 8.95
N SER A 193 -3.82 -17.42 9.27
CA SER A 193 -5.09 -18.08 9.59
C SER A 193 -5.77 -17.50 10.84
N GLN A 194 -5.01 -17.05 11.83
CA GLN A 194 -5.55 -16.36 13.01
C GLN A 194 -6.19 -15.02 12.64
N THR A 195 -5.53 -14.24 11.78
CA THR A 195 -6.10 -12.99 11.24
C THR A 195 -7.38 -13.27 10.45
N ALA A 196 -7.38 -14.29 9.57
CA ALA A 196 -8.57 -14.70 8.83
C ALA A 196 -9.73 -15.11 9.74
N GLN A 197 -9.45 -15.90 10.79
CA GLN A 197 -10.46 -16.31 11.78
C GLN A 197 -11.03 -15.11 12.54
N ALA A 198 -10.20 -14.13 12.90
CA ALA A 198 -10.65 -12.89 13.53
C ALA A 198 -11.59 -12.09 12.62
N SER A 199 -11.26 -11.97 11.33
CA SER A 199 -12.12 -11.33 10.33
C SER A 199 -13.43 -12.10 10.12
N MET A 200 -13.38 -13.43 10.02
CA MET A 200 -14.59 -14.27 9.94
C MET A 200 -15.52 -14.04 11.13
N LYS A 201 -14.97 -14.03 12.35
CA LYS A 201 -15.73 -13.73 13.57
C LYS A 201 -16.33 -12.33 13.54
N ARG A 202 -15.56 -11.32 13.12
CA ARG A 202 -16.00 -9.91 13.02
C ARG A 202 -17.21 -9.75 12.10
N TYR A 203 -17.22 -10.47 10.97
CA TYR A 203 -18.30 -10.41 9.99
C TYR A 203 -19.36 -11.51 10.15
N GLY A 204 -19.36 -12.25 11.26
CA GLY A 204 -20.40 -13.24 11.59
C GLY A 204 -20.35 -14.53 10.75
N LEU A 205 -19.21 -14.84 10.14
CA LEU A 205 -19.01 -16.11 9.45
C LEU A 205 -18.73 -17.24 10.45
N LYS A 206 -19.24 -18.43 10.17
CA LYS A 206 -19.08 -19.64 11.01
C LYS A 206 -18.06 -20.59 10.38
N ILE A 207 -16.96 -20.83 11.06
CA ILE A 207 -16.03 -21.90 10.70
C ILE A 207 -16.66 -23.23 11.10
N VAL A 208 -17.04 -24.03 10.10
CA VAL A 208 -17.66 -25.35 10.35
C VAL A 208 -16.62 -26.42 10.63
N THR A 209 -15.43 -26.29 10.05
CA THR A 209 -14.28 -27.14 10.34
C THR A 209 -12.98 -26.47 9.86
N THR A 210 -11.90 -26.76 10.56
CA THR A 210 -10.54 -26.39 10.15
C THR A 210 -9.76 -27.65 9.87
N LYS A 211 -9.11 -27.74 8.73
CA LYS A 211 -8.25 -28.87 8.38
C LYS A 211 -6.86 -28.38 7.97
N PRO A 212 -5.80 -28.97 8.53
CA PRO A 212 -4.45 -28.71 8.05
C PRO A 212 -4.23 -29.40 6.72
N PHE A 213 -3.40 -28.82 5.87
CA PHE A 213 -2.86 -29.48 4.69
C PHE A 213 -1.33 -29.42 4.70
N LYS A 214 -0.70 -30.34 3.99
CA LYS A 214 0.75 -30.40 3.85
C LYS A 214 1.10 -31.10 2.55
N LEU A 215 1.90 -30.46 1.72
CA LEU A 215 2.54 -31.12 0.59
C LEU A 215 3.73 -31.91 1.10
N SER A 216 3.69 -33.23 0.99
CA SER A 216 4.72 -34.12 1.50
C SER A 216 4.94 -35.30 0.55
N THR A 217 6.19 -35.74 0.47
CA THR A 217 6.59 -36.98 -0.26
C THR A 217 6.37 -38.23 0.60
N ASP A 218 6.09 -38.09 1.89
CA ASP A 218 5.82 -39.23 2.79
C ASP A 218 4.46 -39.86 2.47
N PRO A 219 4.43 -41.17 2.10
CA PRO A 219 3.18 -41.87 1.82
C PRO A 219 2.13 -41.83 2.94
N ARG A 220 2.57 -41.71 4.20
CA ARG A 220 1.70 -41.64 5.38
C ARG A 220 0.96 -40.31 5.47
N GLU A 221 1.48 -39.26 4.85
CA GLU A 221 0.91 -37.90 4.85
C GLU A 221 0.09 -37.60 3.59
N ARG A 222 -0.11 -38.57 2.67
CA ARG A 222 -0.86 -38.36 1.40
C ARG A 222 -2.26 -37.77 1.59
N SER A 223 -2.91 -38.09 2.70
CA SER A 223 -4.24 -37.57 3.03
C SER A 223 -4.22 -36.05 3.24
N LEU A 224 -3.11 -35.48 3.71
CA LEU A 224 -2.96 -34.05 3.94
C LEU A 224 -2.75 -33.24 2.65
N ALA A 225 -2.43 -33.90 1.54
CA ALA A 225 -2.32 -33.28 0.21
C ALA A 225 -3.55 -33.58 -0.68
N ASN A 226 -4.48 -34.40 -0.22
CA ASN A 226 -5.60 -34.84 -1.04
C ASN A 226 -6.76 -33.83 -0.98
N LEU A 227 -6.90 -33.03 -2.03
CA LEU A 227 -7.90 -31.97 -2.17
C LEU A 227 -9.32 -32.48 -2.03
N GLN A 228 -9.64 -33.62 -2.66
CA GLN A 228 -10.97 -34.25 -2.61
C GLN A 228 -11.31 -34.66 -1.17
N LEU A 229 -10.37 -35.33 -0.47
CA LEU A 229 -10.58 -35.79 0.90
C LEU A 229 -10.71 -34.61 1.88
N LEU A 230 -9.89 -33.58 1.70
CA LEU A 230 -9.92 -32.39 2.56
C LEU A 230 -11.22 -31.61 2.42
N THR A 231 -11.82 -31.60 1.22
CA THR A 231 -13.06 -30.86 0.91
C THR A 231 -14.32 -31.73 0.93
N ALA A 232 -14.20 -33.04 1.15
CA ALA A 232 -15.35 -33.93 1.31
C ALA A 232 -15.97 -33.86 2.72
N ASN A 233 -17.16 -34.43 2.86
CA ASN A 233 -17.83 -34.77 4.13
C ASN A 233 -18.05 -33.60 5.11
N SER A 234 -18.25 -32.39 4.60
CA SER A 234 -18.58 -31.23 5.41
C SER A 234 -19.67 -30.40 4.73
N SER A 235 -20.60 -29.89 5.51
CA SER A 235 -21.59 -28.93 5.03
C SER A 235 -20.99 -27.54 5.17
N TYR A 236 -20.54 -26.94 4.07
CA TYR A 236 -19.99 -25.60 4.00
C TYR A 236 -20.47 -24.87 2.75
N ASP A 237 -20.44 -23.55 2.76
CA ASP A 237 -20.78 -22.71 1.61
C ASP A 237 -19.55 -22.36 0.78
N VAL A 238 -18.38 -22.25 1.42
CA VAL A 238 -17.13 -21.75 0.85
C VAL A 238 -15.92 -22.44 1.48
N VAL A 239 -14.87 -22.63 0.71
CA VAL A 239 -13.55 -23.05 1.20
C VAL A 239 -12.66 -21.81 1.31
N TRP A 240 -12.12 -21.55 2.50
CA TRP A 240 -11.09 -20.53 2.70
C TRP A 240 -9.75 -21.21 2.89
N VAL A 241 -8.79 -20.91 2.02
CA VAL A 241 -7.45 -21.49 2.07
C VAL A 241 -6.41 -20.43 2.48
N VAL A 242 -5.51 -20.81 3.38
CA VAL A 242 -4.35 -20.02 3.80
C VAL A 242 -3.10 -20.80 3.46
N ASP A 243 -2.36 -20.31 2.45
CA ASP A 243 -1.21 -20.98 1.82
C ASP A 243 -0.22 -19.93 1.34
N SER A 244 0.78 -19.62 2.15
CA SER A 244 1.72 -18.52 1.88
C SER A 244 2.62 -18.76 0.67
N ASP A 245 2.85 -20.02 0.26
CA ASP A 245 3.60 -20.35 -0.96
C ASP A 245 2.72 -20.61 -2.19
N SER A 246 1.40 -20.67 -2.00
CA SER A 246 0.41 -20.89 -3.05
C SER A 246 0.56 -22.20 -3.85
N GLU A 247 1.36 -23.16 -3.37
CA GLU A 247 1.63 -24.40 -4.10
C GLU A 247 0.44 -25.34 -4.07
N PHE A 248 -0.16 -25.52 -2.89
CA PHE A 248 -1.37 -26.32 -2.72
C PHE A 248 -2.61 -25.56 -3.22
N ALA A 249 -2.73 -24.28 -2.85
CA ALA A 249 -3.94 -23.50 -3.07
C ALA A 249 -4.28 -23.33 -4.55
N ARG A 250 -3.29 -23.19 -5.44
CA ARG A 250 -3.51 -22.91 -6.87
C ARG A 250 -4.37 -23.93 -7.60
N SER A 251 -4.33 -25.19 -7.16
CA SER A 251 -5.11 -26.28 -7.80
C SER A 251 -6.48 -26.50 -7.12
N LEU A 252 -6.69 -25.91 -5.94
CA LEU A 252 -7.87 -26.14 -5.12
C LEU A 252 -9.19 -25.72 -5.80
N PRO A 253 -9.30 -24.57 -6.52
CA PRO A 253 -10.54 -24.15 -7.17
C PRO A 253 -11.08 -25.13 -8.20
N TYR A 254 -10.22 -25.98 -8.75
CA TYR A 254 -10.57 -26.95 -9.79
C TYR A 254 -10.77 -28.37 -9.27
N ASN A 255 -10.48 -28.63 -8.00
CA ASN A 255 -10.39 -30.01 -7.47
C ASN A 255 -11.11 -30.19 -6.13
N THR A 256 -12.07 -29.36 -5.78
CA THR A 256 -12.91 -29.55 -4.58
C THR A 256 -13.89 -30.71 -4.78
N ALA A 257 -14.18 -31.47 -3.71
CA ALA A 257 -15.19 -32.54 -3.74
C ALA A 257 -16.61 -32.02 -3.97
N LEU A 258 -16.90 -30.81 -3.52
CA LEU A 258 -18.16 -30.12 -3.73
C LEU A 258 -17.92 -28.89 -4.61
N ALA A 259 -18.84 -28.58 -5.52
CA ALA A 259 -18.81 -27.36 -6.34
C ALA A 259 -19.10 -26.14 -5.47
N ARG A 260 -18.12 -25.71 -4.69
CA ARG A 260 -18.19 -24.56 -3.79
C ARG A 260 -17.09 -23.54 -4.13
N PRO A 261 -17.34 -22.24 -3.93
CA PRO A 261 -16.30 -21.20 -4.10
C PRO A 261 -15.09 -21.46 -3.22
N VAL A 262 -13.92 -21.10 -3.74
CA VAL A 262 -12.66 -21.05 -3.00
C VAL A 262 -12.26 -19.60 -2.84
N VAL A 263 -11.79 -19.21 -1.66
CA VAL A 263 -11.30 -17.85 -1.34
C VAL A 263 -10.04 -17.92 -0.51
N GLY A 264 -9.34 -16.81 -0.39
CA GLY A 264 -8.10 -16.70 0.40
C GLY A 264 -6.89 -16.54 -0.48
N ASP A 265 -6.01 -17.54 -0.51
CA ASP A 265 -4.80 -17.50 -1.36
C ASP A 265 -5.03 -18.14 -2.75
N ALA A 266 -6.24 -18.57 -3.04
CA ALA A 266 -6.69 -19.00 -4.37
C ALA A 266 -8.18 -18.74 -4.58
N GLY A 267 -8.63 -18.85 -5.82
CA GLY A 267 -10.01 -18.53 -6.21
C GLY A 267 -10.26 -17.03 -6.09
N MET A 268 -11.23 -16.62 -5.27
CA MET A 268 -11.46 -15.20 -5.02
C MET A 268 -10.46 -14.69 -3.98
N VAL A 269 -9.62 -13.76 -4.39
CA VAL A 269 -8.59 -13.11 -3.56
C VAL A 269 -8.90 -11.62 -3.38
N SER A 270 -8.32 -11.00 -2.35
CA SER A 270 -8.42 -9.57 -2.08
C SER A 270 -7.06 -8.90 -2.28
N LEU A 271 -6.95 -8.02 -3.25
CA LEU A 271 -5.70 -7.37 -3.65
C LEU A 271 -5.80 -5.85 -3.58
N ALA A 272 -4.66 -5.19 -3.40
CA ALA A 272 -4.55 -3.74 -3.56
C ALA A 272 -4.71 -3.31 -5.03
N TRP A 273 -4.31 -4.16 -5.96
CA TRP A 273 -4.37 -3.89 -7.40
C TRP A 273 -4.65 -5.16 -8.19
N GLU A 274 -5.37 -4.97 -9.29
CA GLU A 274 -5.65 -6.02 -10.28
C GLU A 274 -5.55 -5.42 -11.69
N VAL A 275 -4.82 -6.07 -12.57
CA VAL A 275 -4.52 -5.56 -13.92
C VAL A 275 -5.75 -5.38 -14.81
N HIS A 276 -6.82 -6.14 -14.55
CA HIS A 276 -8.09 -6.06 -15.28
C HIS A 276 -9.06 -5.02 -14.69
N PHE A 277 -8.62 -4.22 -13.70
CA PHE A 277 -9.44 -3.14 -13.19
C PHE A 277 -9.58 -2.04 -14.25
N ASP A 278 -10.81 -1.80 -14.71
CA ASP A 278 -11.10 -1.01 -15.90
C ASP A 278 -11.63 0.40 -15.63
N ARG A 279 -11.63 0.86 -14.34
CA ARG A 279 -12.20 2.12 -13.91
C ARG A 279 -11.14 3.12 -13.45
N PHE A 280 -11.53 4.38 -13.31
CA PHE A 280 -10.78 5.45 -12.65
C PHE A 280 -9.35 5.65 -13.15
N GLY A 281 -9.12 5.43 -14.44
CA GLY A 281 -7.78 5.58 -15.03
C GLY A 281 -6.84 4.39 -14.81
N ALA A 282 -7.29 3.33 -14.14
CA ALA A 282 -6.47 2.14 -13.88
C ALA A 282 -5.87 1.50 -15.14
N PRO A 283 -6.60 1.39 -16.28
CA PRO A 283 -6.03 0.83 -17.51
C PRO A 283 -4.82 1.62 -18.03
N GLN A 284 -4.79 2.94 -17.81
CA GLN A 284 -3.65 3.77 -18.21
C GLN A 284 -2.43 3.48 -17.33
N VAL A 285 -2.62 3.37 -16.02
CA VAL A 285 -1.54 3.03 -15.06
C VAL A 285 -0.98 1.64 -15.40
N THR A 286 -1.84 0.64 -15.54
CA THR A 286 -1.44 -0.74 -15.90
C THR A 286 -0.65 -0.78 -17.21
N ARG A 287 -1.13 -0.11 -18.28
CA ARG A 287 -0.44 -0.11 -19.58
C ARG A 287 0.93 0.56 -19.51
N ARG A 288 1.06 1.69 -18.80
CA ARG A 288 2.34 2.38 -18.63
C ARG A 288 3.34 1.52 -17.87
N PHE A 289 2.89 0.90 -16.76
CA PHE A 289 3.72 -0.01 -15.99
C PHE A 289 4.17 -1.22 -16.84
N THR A 290 3.23 -1.89 -17.53
CA THR A 290 3.55 -3.04 -18.38
C THR A 290 4.52 -2.66 -19.52
N LYS A 291 4.40 -1.44 -20.08
CA LYS A 291 5.34 -0.94 -21.08
C LYS A 291 6.75 -0.75 -20.51
N ALA A 292 6.86 -0.21 -19.30
CA ALA A 292 8.14 0.05 -18.62
C ALA A 292 8.78 -1.24 -18.09
N ALA A 293 8.03 -2.04 -17.32
CA ALA A 293 8.53 -3.20 -16.60
C ALA A 293 8.47 -4.51 -17.39
N LYS A 294 7.76 -4.54 -18.55
CA LYS A 294 7.55 -5.75 -19.40
C LYS A 294 6.88 -6.91 -18.67
N ARG A 295 6.10 -6.62 -17.66
CA ARG A 295 5.31 -7.58 -16.86
C ARG A 295 4.04 -6.92 -16.33
N PRO A 296 3.01 -7.71 -15.93
CA PRO A 296 1.82 -7.18 -15.30
C PRO A 296 2.14 -6.48 -13.96
N MET A 297 1.37 -5.44 -13.67
CA MET A 297 1.47 -4.70 -12.40
C MET A 297 0.82 -5.52 -11.28
N THR A 298 1.57 -5.84 -10.25
CA THR A 298 1.07 -6.51 -9.05
C THR A 298 0.56 -5.50 -8.00
N ASP A 299 -0.02 -6.00 -6.92
CA ASP A 299 -0.43 -5.17 -5.78
C ASP A 299 0.77 -4.55 -5.02
N VAL A 300 1.91 -5.23 -5.01
CA VAL A 300 3.17 -4.69 -4.45
C VAL A 300 3.73 -3.59 -5.35
N ASP A 301 3.63 -3.74 -6.67
CA ASP A 301 4.02 -2.69 -7.62
C ASP A 301 3.11 -1.44 -7.49
N TRP A 302 1.81 -1.66 -7.31
CA TRP A 302 0.89 -0.55 -7.04
C TRP A 302 1.26 0.17 -5.74
N ALA A 303 1.58 -0.57 -4.67
CA ALA A 303 2.04 0.01 -3.42
C ALA A 303 3.35 0.80 -3.60
N ALA A 304 4.28 0.29 -4.41
CA ALA A 304 5.54 0.97 -4.73
C ALA A 304 5.30 2.26 -5.56
N TRP A 305 4.41 2.20 -6.55
CA TRP A 305 4.00 3.38 -7.31
C TRP A 305 3.35 4.43 -6.41
N MET A 306 2.46 4.01 -5.51
CA MET A 306 1.86 4.90 -4.51
C MET A 306 2.91 5.49 -3.55
N ALA A 307 3.91 4.71 -3.14
CA ALA A 307 5.01 5.21 -2.32
C ALA A 307 5.81 6.30 -3.06
N GLY A 308 6.04 6.16 -4.36
CA GLY A 308 6.60 7.21 -5.21
C GLY A 308 5.73 8.48 -5.19
N LYS A 309 4.41 8.36 -5.34
CA LYS A 309 3.47 9.49 -5.23
C LYS A 309 3.48 10.14 -3.84
N VAL A 310 3.60 9.34 -2.79
CA VAL A 310 3.76 9.82 -1.40
C VAL A 310 5.01 10.67 -1.27
N VAL A 311 6.14 10.22 -1.83
CA VAL A 311 7.41 10.97 -1.83
C VAL A 311 7.26 12.29 -2.58
N VAL A 312 6.65 12.27 -3.78
CA VAL A 312 6.39 13.48 -4.59
C VAL A 312 5.54 14.48 -3.80
N ALA A 313 4.43 14.04 -3.23
CA ALA A 313 3.54 14.90 -2.45
C ALA A 313 4.26 15.52 -1.24
N ALA A 314 5.07 14.73 -0.53
CA ALA A 314 5.86 15.21 0.60
C ALA A 314 6.94 16.21 0.17
N ALA A 315 7.62 15.97 -0.96
CA ALA A 315 8.68 16.83 -1.48
C ALA A 315 8.15 18.20 -1.91
N ILE A 316 7.00 18.23 -2.57
CA ILE A 316 6.32 19.46 -2.97
C ILE A 316 5.82 20.25 -1.75
N ALA A 317 5.21 19.56 -0.77
CA ALA A 317 4.65 20.20 0.41
C ALA A 317 5.71 20.62 1.45
N SER A 318 6.90 19.99 1.46
CA SER A 318 7.97 20.23 2.42
C SER A 318 9.35 20.34 1.76
N PRO A 319 9.61 21.37 0.95
CA PRO A 319 10.87 21.48 0.20
C PRO A 319 12.12 21.54 1.10
N ARG A 320 11.97 21.96 2.36
CA ARG A 320 13.09 22.03 3.32
C ARG A 320 13.50 20.67 3.88
N SER A 321 12.74 19.61 3.59
CA SER A 321 13.00 18.23 4.03
C SER A 321 13.26 18.05 5.53
N ASP A 322 12.71 18.92 6.40
CA ASP A 322 12.75 18.70 7.83
C ASP A 322 11.73 17.63 8.28
N PRO A 323 12.08 16.75 9.24
CA PRO A 323 11.25 15.60 9.59
C PRO A 323 9.84 15.95 10.07
N VAL A 324 9.65 17.08 10.77
CA VAL A 324 8.33 17.49 11.28
C VAL A 324 7.41 17.93 10.15
N SER A 325 7.93 18.74 9.24
CA SER A 325 7.18 19.19 8.04
C SER A 325 6.85 18.02 7.15
N ILE A 326 7.76 17.05 6.96
CA ILE A 326 7.52 15.84 6.18
C ILE A 326 6.42 15.00 6.83
N ALA A 327 6.49 14.72 8.14
CA ALA A 327 5.46 13.96 8.84
C ALA A 327 4.08 14.61 8.72
N LYS A 328 4.00 15.95 8.80
CA LYS A 328 2.77 16.71 8.58
C LYS A 328 2.30 16.60 7.12
N ALA A 329 3.20 16.70 6.17
CA ALA A 329 2.89 16.57 4.75
C ALA A 329 2.32 15.18 4.43
N LEU A 330 2.93 14.11 4.98
CA LEU A 330 2.48 12.73 4.80
C LEU A 330 1.05 12.51 5.31
N ILE A 331 0.73 12.98 6.51
CA ILE A 331 -0.60 12.81 7.12
C ILE A 331 -1.67 13.60 6.36
N ASN A 332 -1.33 14.77 5.83
CA ASN A 332 -2.26 15.63 5.12
C ASN A 332 -2.32 15.34 3.60
N ALA A 333 -1.46 14.46 3.09
CA ALA A 333 -1.45 14.11 1.68
C ALA A 333 -2.78 13.46 1.27
N SER A 334 -3.35 13.96 0.17
CA SER A 334 -4.49 13.36 -0.51
C SER A 334 -4.02 12.86 -1.88
N LEU A 335 -4.03 11.56 -2.06
CA LEU A 335 -3.41 10.89 -3.18
C LEU A 335 -4.46 10.24 -4.09
N ASP A 336 -4.27 10.33 -5.38
CA ASP A 336 -5.03 9.54 -6.35
C ASP A 336 -4.31 8.22 -6.62
N GLY A 337 -4.93 7.12 -6.25
CA GLY A 337 -4.47 5.74 -6.49
C GLY A 337 -5.15 5.06 -7.68
N SER A 338 -5.86 5.82 -8.53
CA SER A 338 -6.68 5.28 -9.63
C SER A 338 -7.73 4.26 -9.16
N LYS A 339 -8.33 4.54 -7.99
CA LYS A 339 -9.39 3.70 -7.38
C LYS A 339 -10.70 4.48 -7.15
N GLY A 340 -10.81 5.70 -7.69
CA GLY A 340 -12.03 6.51 -7.65
C GLY A 340 -12.29 7.23 -6.34
N VAL A 341 -11.40 7.12 -5.37
CA VAL A 341 -11.48 7.78 -4.06
C VAL A 341 -10.12 8.36 -3.67
N PRO A 342 -10.09 9.51 -2.98
CA PRO A 342 -8.84 10.06 -2.46
C PRO A 342 -8.31 9.18 -1.33
N LEU A 343 -7.01 8.92 -1.36
CA LEU A 343 -6.31 8.07 -0.41
C LEU A 343 -5.51 8.94 0.57
N GLN A 344 -5.59 8.62 1.86
CA GLN A 344 -4.94 9.36 2.94
C GLN A 344 -4.42 8.38 3.99
N PHE A 345 -3.35 8.74 4.68
CA PHE A 345 -2.88 7.96 5.82
C PHE A 345 -3.81 8.13 7.04
N ARG A 346 -4.09 7.03 7.71
CA ARG A 346 -4.76 7.04 9.01
C ARG A 346 -3.85 7.68 10.07
N PRO A 347 -4.38 8.51 10.97
CA PRO A 347 -3.55 9.11 12.02
C PRO A 347 -3.15 8.13 13.13
N TRP A 348 -3.92 7.05 13.37
CA TRP A 348 -3.73 6.14 14.50
C TRP A 348 -2.81 4.95 14.23
N ASP A 349 -2.64 4.51 12.97
CA ASP A 349 -1.80 3.37 12.60
C ASP A 349 -0.91 3.62 11.38
N ARG A 350 -0.99 4.81 10.78
CA ARG A 350 -0.24 5.22 9.58
C ARG A 350 -0.48 4.34 8.35
N GLN A 351 -1.55 3.55 8.33
CA GLN A 351 -1.97 2.79 7.15
C GLN A 351 -2.61 3.73 6.12
N LEU A 352 -2.22 3.61 4.86
CA LEU A 352 -2.89 4.29 3.74
C LEU A 352 -4.29 3.70 3.58
N ARG A 353 -5.32 4.54 3.70
CA ARG A 353 -6.70 4.18 3.39
C ARG A 353 -6.82 3.83 1.93
N GLN A 354 -7.43 2.71 1.62
CA GLN A 354 -7.63 2.27 0.24
C GLN A 354 -8.76 1.28 0.12
N SER A 355 -9.40 1.23 -1.05
CA SER A 355 -10.28 0.13 -1.40
C SER A 355 -9.47 -1.11 -1.78
N MET A 356 -10.02 -2.28 -1.48
CA MET A 356 -9.48 -3.57 -1.90
C MET A 356 -10.27 -4.08 -3.10
N LEU A 357 -9.59 -4.68 -4.06
CA LEU A 357 -10.21 -5.30 -5.24
C LEU A 357 -10.36 -6.80 -5.01
N LEU A 358 -11.56 -7.31 -5.23
CA LEU A 358 -11.81 -8.75 -5.25
C LEU A 358 -11.63 -9.24 -6.67
N THR A 359 -10.85 -10.28 -6.85
CA THR A 359 -10.56 -10.87 -8.17
C THR A 359 -10.46 -12.38 -8.07
N ASP A 360 -10.71 -13.05 -9.17
CA ASP A 360 -10.44 -14.47 -9.39
C ASP A 360 -9.24 -14.69 -10.33
N GLY A 361 -8.51 -13.62 -10.64
CA GLY A 361 -7.39 -13.60 -11.58
C GLY A 361 -7.80 -13.43 -13.04
N GLN A 362 -9.10 -13.42 -13.36
CA GLN A 362 -9.63 -13.18 -14.71
C GLN A 362 -10.29 -11.80 -14.83
N GLY A 363 -10.76 -11.26 -13.70
CA GLY A 363 -11.42 -9.97 -13.67
C GLY A 363 -11.67 -9.47 -12.26
N VAL A 364 -12.15 -8.23 -12.14
CA VAL A 364 -12.52 -7.64 -10.86
C VAL A 364 -13.99 -7.95 -10.56
N LEU A 365 -14.21 -8.71 -9.50
CA LEU A 365 -15.54 -9.13 -9.03
C LEU A 365 -16.24 -8.07 -8.19
N GLY A 366 -15.48 -7.08 -7.68
CA GLY A 366 -15.98 -5.98 -6.87
C GLY A 366 -14.87 -5.22 -6.16
N ALA A 367 -15.23 -4.07 -5.60
CA ALA A 367 -14.36 -3.27 -4.75
C ALA A 367 -14.92 -3.25 -3.32
N MET A 368 -14.03 -3.33 -2.34
CA MET A 368 -14.36 -3.35 -0.92
C MET A 368 -13.84 -2.07 -0.24
N PRO A 369 -14.52 -1.53 0.76
CA PRO A 369 -15.75 -2.04 1.40
C PRO A 369 -17.00 -1.84 0.53
N MET A 370 -18.00 -2.72 0.70
CA MET A 370 -19.29 -2.64 0.03
C MET A 370 -20.28 -1.80 0.85
N GLU A 371 -21.28 -1.25 0.15
CA GLU A 371 -22.40 -0.55 0.79
C GLU A 371 -23.13 -1.43 1.81
N GLY A 372 -23.69 -0.79 2.85
CA GLY A 372 -24.45 -1.46 3.90
C GLY A 372 -23.66 -1.80 5.18
N ILE A 373 -22.33 -1.88 5.13
CA ILE A 373 -21.46 -2.10 6.29
C ILE A 373 -20.28 -1.14 6.20
N LEU A 374 -20.55 0.14 6.33
CA LEU A 374 -19.52 1.17 6.17
C LEU A 374 -19.23 1.83 7.51
N HIS A 375 -17.95 2.13 7.73
CA HIS A 375 -17.53 2.91 8.87
C HIS A 375 -18.12 4.33 8.82
N PRO A 376 -18.70 4.84 9.94
CA PRO A 376 -19.49 6.08 9.94
C PRO A 376 -18.67 7.34 9.64
N LYS A 377 -17.35 7.38 9.96
CA LYS A 377 -16.50 8.55 9.73
C LYS A 377 -15.84 8.54 8.34
N ASN A 378 -15.31 7.40 7.93
CA ASN A 378 -14.66 7.24 6.64
C ASN A 378 -14.87 5.81 6.14
N ILE A 379 -15.46 5.66 4.97
CA ILE A 379 -15.81 4.35 4.41
C ILE A 379 -14.59 3.43 4.28
N LEU A 380 -13.40 3.96 4.00
CA LEU A 380 -12.18 3.18 3.85
C LEU A 380 -11.61 2.67 5.20
N ASP A 381 -12.16 3.13 6.33
CA ASP A 381 -11.81 2.63 7.67
C ASP A 381 -12.61 1.38 8.07
N THR A 382 -13.53 0.94 7.21
CA THR A 382 -14.29 -0.30 7.40
C THR A 382 -13.38 -1.54 7.43
N LEU A 383 -12.27 -1.51 6.70
CA LEU A 383 -11.32 -2.62 6.59
C LEU A 383 -10.07 -2.37 7.44
N GLY A 384 -9.61 -3.40 8.16
CA GLY A 384 -8.42 -3.32 9.01
C GLY A 384 -8.73 -2.84 10.43
N ALA A 385 -7.68 -2.42 11.16
CA ALA A 385 -7.79 -1.97 12.55
C ALA A 385 -8.51 -0.61 12.63
N ASP A 386 -9.51 -0.53 13.51
CA ASP A 386 -10.26 0.69 13.78
C ASP A 386 -9.56 1.56 14.83
N GLU A 387 -9.75 2.89 14.74
CA GLU A 387 -9.29 3.87 15.73
C GLU A 387 -9.77 3.51 17.15
N GLY A 388 -11.02 3.05 17.26
CA GLY A 388 -11.66 2.68 18.54
C GLY A 388 -11.05 1.46 19.23
N GLU A 389 -10.39 0.58 18.48
CA GLU A 389 -9.72 -0.61 19.02
C GLU A 389 -8.42 -0.28 19.77
N LYS A 390 -7.80 0.87 19.49
CA LYS A 390 -6.57 1.36 20.16
C LYS A 390 -5.41 0.36 20.19
N LEU A 391 -5.26 -0.41 19.11
CA LEU A 391 -4.26 -1.47 19.00
C LEU A 391 -2.84 -0.91 18.84
N CYS A 392 -2.71 0.22 18.15
CA CYS A 392 -1.45 0.93 18.01
C CYS A 392 -1.28 1.93 19.15
N LYS A 393 -0.20 1.75 19.90
CA LYS A 393 0.32 2.74 20.85
C LYS A 393 1.69 3.12 20.36
N PHE A 394 1.79 4.20 19.59
CA PHE A 394 3.04 4.60 18.97
C PHE A 394 4.21 4.57 19.94
N LYS A 395 5.21 3.80 19.59
CA LYS A 395 6.52 3.82 20.26
C LYS A 395 7.36 4.93 19.61
N PRO A 396 8.14 5.65 20.39
CA PRO A 396 8.98 6.75 19.91
C PRO A 396 10.08 6.29 18.97
#